data_364b6c347b18150aa6b334ce08b2db4b
#
_entry.id   364b6c347b18150aa6b334ce08b2db4b
#
_cell.length_a   1.000
_cell.length_b   1.000
_cell.length_c   1.000
_cell.angle_alpha   90.00
_cell.angle_beta   90.00
_cell.angle_gamma   90.00
#
_symmetry.space_group_name_H-M   'P 1'
#
loop_
_entity.id
_entity.type
_entity.pdbx_description
1 polymer ?
#
loop_
_entity_poly.entity_id
_entity_poly.type
_entity_poly.pdbx_seq_one_letter_code
_entity_poly.pdbx_strand_id
1 'polypeptide(L)'
;MTFQRVLIANRGEISIRIGRTLADMGLRSIAVYPADDADSLHVRLCDEAVQLPGRGAAGYLDIAALIEAARTCGAEAVHPGYGFLSENADFAQACAEAGLVFIGPSPAALSLFGDKVRALALARRTGAPCLPGLAPLEPETGLAAARAFLAAQDGRAVMVKAVAGGGGRGIRRVGSDAELEEAVKLCAAEARAAFGDDRLYLERAVDRARHVEVQVLGDGAQVVVLGDRDCSLQRRRQKIVETAPAAGLSEDLRRVLHAASVRLASAADLRGLATVEFLLDADGDDAAYFMEVNARLQVEHTVTEAVTGLDLVRLQIEAARGLSLAGMGMETTPPSLGCAVELRVNLEALDAAGEVRPSGGRLSVYQPPGGPGVRVDGCGYAGYAPHPGFDSLLAKIIVHAPSGGPAAAAAKAGRAAREFRVAGVDTNLGWLSALMGEEEVIAGRATTRFIETHAARLFAAAAAHAPPEAPEAVGAGPSAPAQAPPPGPGALGVPAPLRGSIALIEVAVGDVVRAGQSLVVLEAMKMQHPAVAPSAGRVLRIDAAPGQTAEDGAALVWLEPSADEGPAELSGGVDLDRVRPDLQAF
;
A
#
# COMPACT_ATOMS: atom_id res chain seq x y z
N MET A 1 -21.83 -0.88 23.59
CA MET A 1 -22.94 -0.89 22.61
C MET A 1 -22.98 -2.26 21.96
N THR A 2 -24.15 -2.87 21.78
CA THR A 2 -24.28 -4.15 21.07
C THR A 2 -24.74 -3.87 19.66
N PHE A 3 -24.01 -4.31 18.65
CA PHE A 3 -24.40 -4.30 17.24
C PHE A 3 -24.33 -5.72 16.69
N GLN A 4 -25.15 -6.02 15.68
CA GLN A 4 -25.26 -7.33 15.06
C GLN A 4 -24.92 -7.31 13.57
N ARG A 5 -25.00 -6.14 12.92
CA ARG A 5 -24.82 -5.98 11.48
C ARG A 5 -23.68 -5.01 11.20
N VAL A 6 -22.64 -5.47 10.50
CA VAL A 6 -21.42 -4.71 10.25
C VAL A 6 -21.20 -4.55 8.76
N LEU A 7 -21.18 -3.31 8.27
CA LEU A 7 -20.73 -2.99 6.92
C LEU A 7 -19.20 -2.95 6.89
N ILE A 8 -18.59 -3.65 5.94
CA ILE A 8 -17.15 -3.66 5.73
C ILE A 8 -16.82 -2.66 4.62
N ALA A 9 -16.36 -1.46 4.99
CA ALA A 9 -16.03 -0.38 4.05
C ALA A 9 -14.63 -0.62 3.42
N ASN A 10 -14.45 -1.79 2.84
CA ASN A 10 -13.19 -2.22 2.22
C ASN A 10 -13.44 -3.35 1.21
N ARG A 11 -12.36 -3.89 0.60
CA ARG A 11 -12.41 -4.92 -0.42
C ARG A 11 -11.30 -5.98 -0.25
N GLY A 12 -11.36 -6.98 -1.11
CA GLY A 12 -10.28 -7.95 -1.26
C GLY A 12 -10.06 -8.81 -0.03
N GLU A 13 -8.80 -9.13 0.26
CA GLU A 13 -8.46 -10.08 1.31
C GLU A 13 -8.88 -9.61 2.70
N ILE A 14 -8.79 -8.28 2.97
CA ILE A 14 -9.13 -7.78 4.30
C ILE A 14 -10.64 -7.82 4.57
N SER A 15 -11.48 -7.59 3.56
CA SER A 15 -12.93 -7.75 3.71
C SER A 15 -13.29 -9.20 4.01
N ILE A 16 -12.63 -10.16 3.36
CA ILE A 16 -12.79 -11.59 3.63
C ILE A 16 -12.33 -11.92 5.06
N ARG A 17 -11.17 -11.37 5.45
CA ARG A 17 -10.61 -11.58 6.81
C ARG A 17 -11.55 -11.06 7.90
N ILE A 18 -12.10 -9.87 7.73
CA ILE A 18 -13.07 -9.28 8.66
C ILE A 18 -14.37 -10.10 8.66
N GLY A 19 -14.89 -10.46 7.48
CA GLY A 19 -16.10 -11.27 7.34
C GLY A 19 -16.02 -12.61 8.09
N ARG A 20 -14.85 -13.28 8.05
CA ARG A 20 -14.60 -14.51 8.81
C ARG A 20 -14.70 -14.30 10.32
N THR A 21 -14.06 -13.26 10.86
CA THR A 21 -14.17 -12.93 12.29
C THR A 21 -15.61 -12.57 12.68
N LEU A 22 -16.32 -11.81 11.85
CA LEU A 22 -17.73 -11.51 12.12
C LEU A 22 -18.58 -12.78 12.18
N ALA A 23 -18.38 -13.72 11.25
CA ALA A 23 -19.06 -15.02 11.27
C ALA A 23 -18.72 -15.83 12.54
N ASP A 24 -17.45 -15.89 12.96
CA ASP A 24 -17.02 -16.56 14.20
C ASP A 24 -17.59 -15.90 15.46
N MET A 25 -17.95 -14.62 15.39
CA MET A 25 -18.61 -13.87 16.46
C MET A 25 -20.15 -13.94 16.38
N GLY A 26 -20.72 -14.61 15.39
CA GLY A 26 -22.15 -14.65 15.14
C GLY A 26 -22.76 -13.33 14.67
N LEU A 27 -21.96 -12.47 14.01
CA LEU A 27 -22.36 -11.17 13.48
C LEU A 27 -22.56 -11.25 11.97
N ARG A 28 -23.50 -10.46 11.45
CA ARG A 28 -23.77 -10.36 10.00
C ARG A 28 -22.77 -9.43 9.33
N SER A 29 -22.14 -9.91 8.29
CA SER A 29 -21.20 -9.19 7.45
C SER A 29 -21.87 -8.65 6.20
N ILE A 30 -21.64 -7.37 5.87
CA ILE A 30 -22.17 -6.71 4.68
C ILE A 30 -20.99 -6.16 3.90
N ALA A 31 -20.75 -6.74 2.71
CA ALA A 31 -19.75 -6.23 1.76
C ALA A 31 -20.27 -5.02 0.99
N VAL A 32 -19.37 -4.17 0.54
CA VAL A 32 -19.66 -3.12 -0.45
C VAL A 32 -18.77 -3.30 -1.68
N TYR A 33 -19.25 -2.89 -2.86
CA TYR A 33 -18.48 -3.00 -4.09
C TYR A 33 -18.98 -2.04 -5.17
N PRO A 34 -18.12 -1.35 -5.94
CA PRO A 34 -18.50 -0.69 -7.18
C PRO A 34 -18.72 -1.73 -8.30
N ALA A 35 -19.39 -1.35 -9.38
CA ALA A 35 -19.83 -2.27 -10.43
C ALA A 35 -18.69 -3.08 -11.05
N ASP A 36 -17.49 -2.52 -11.15
CA ASP A 36 -16.29 -3.14 -11.70
C ASP A 36 -15.54 -4.05 -10.71
N ASP A 37 -16.00 -4.16 -9.46
CA ASP A 37 -15.48 -5.09 -8.45
C ASP A 37 -16.51 -6.18 -8.04
N ALA A 38 -17.59 -6.32 -8.79
CA ALA A 38 -18.68 -7.26 -8.49
C ALA A 38 -18.24 -8.75 -8.49
N ASP A 39 -17.20 -9.09 -9.24
CA ASP A 39 -16.64 -10.44 -9.30
C ASP A 39 -15.66 -10.76 -8.17
N SER A 40 -15.32 -9.78 -7.33
CA SER A 40 -14.41 -9.98 -6.22
C SER A 40 -14.95 -10.96 -5.18
N LEU A 41 -14.06 -11.78 -4.63
CA LEU A 41 -14.43 -12.90 -3.75
C LEU A 41 -15.14 -12.45 -2.47
N HIS A 42 -14.81 -11.26 -1.92
CA HIS A 42 -15.45 -10.72 -0.72
C HIS A 42 -16.96 -10.48 -0.91
N VAL A 43 -17.41 -10.13 -2.11
CA VAL A 43 -18.83 -9.94 -2.45
C VAL A 43 -19.63 -11.23 -2.28
N ARG A 44 -18.98 -12.38 -2.51
CA ARG A 44 -19.59 -13.71 -2.46
C ARG A 44 -19.49 -14.37 -1.08
N LEU A 45 -18.53 -13.95 -0.25
CA LEU A 45 -18.23 -14.59 1.05
C LEU A 45 -18.87 -13.88 2.24
N CYS A 46 -19.27 -12.62 2.10
CA CYS A 46 -20.06 -11.92 3.11
C CYS A 46 -21.53 -12.36 3.06
N ASP A 47 -22.26 -12.20 4.16
CA ASP A 47 -23.67 -12.57 4.25
C ASP A 47 -24.56 -11.77 3.29
N GLU A 48 -24.22 -10.49 3.08
CA GLU A 48 -24.92 -9.55 2.20
C GLU A 48 -23.91 -8.69 1.45
N ALA A 49 -24.32 -8.12 0.32
CA ALA A 49 -23.48 -7.21 -0.47
C ALA A 49 -24.30 -6.07 -1.04
N VAL A 50 -23.76 -4.85 -1.00
CA VAL A 50 -24.40 -3.62 -1.49
C VAL A 50 -23.51 -2.99 -2.55
N GLN A 51 -24.09 -2.74 -3.73
CA GLN A 51 -23.38 -2.07 -4.80
C GLN A 51 -23.28 -0.57 -4.51
N LEU A 52 -22.06 -0.03 -4.59
CA LEU A 52 -21.78 1.40 -4.49
C LEU A 52 -21.90 2.07 -5.87
N PRO A 53 -22.25 3.37 -5.93
CA PRO A 53 -22.08 4.16 -7.13
C PRO A 53 -20.60 4.34 -7.47
N GLY A 54 -20.30 4.71 -8.72
CA GLY A 54 -18.92 4.95 -9.17
C GLY A 54 -18.19 3.69 -9.61
N ARG A 55 -16.87 3.82 -9.79
CA ARG A 55 -15.97 2.77 -10.28
C ARG A 55 -14.61 2.84 -9.58
N GLY A 56 -13.91 1.73 -9.56
CA GLY A 56 -12.55 1.62 -9.03
C GLY A 56 -12.45 2.05 -7.57
N ALA A 57 -11.27 2.53 -7.20
CA ALA A 57 -10.97 2.98 -5.84
C ALA A 57 -11.85 4.16 -5.40
N ALA A 58 -12.28 5.03 -6.32
CA ALA A 58 -13.12 6.18 -6.02
C ALA A 58 -14.48 5.79 -5.39
N GLY A 59 -15.05 4.64 -5.80
CA GLY A 59 -16.29 4.14 -5.19
C GLY A 59 -16.14 3.82 -3.70
N TYR A 60 -14.97 3.37 -3.28
CA TYR A 60 -14.65 3.09 -1.86
C TYR A 60 -14.24 4.33 -1.05
N LEU A 61 -14.05 5.47 -1.71
CA LEU A 61 -13.68 6.75 -1.08
C LEU A 61 -14.86 7.71 -0.91
N ASP A 62 -16.04 7.33 -1.41
CA ASP A 62 -17.26 8.14 -1.30
C ASP A 62 -17.93 7.92 0.06
N ILE A 63 -17.68 8.85 0.99
CA ILE A 63 -18.24 8.81 2.34
C ILE A 63 -19.78 8.79 2.32
N ALA A 64 -20.40 9.62 1.49
CA ALA A 64 -21.86 9.74 1.44
C ALA A 64 -22.49 8.43 0.94
N ALA A 65 -21.90 7.81 -0.09
CA ALA A 65 -22.37 6.54 -0.63
C ALA A 65 -22.23 5.40 0.38
N LEU A 66 -21.14 5.36 1.16
CA LEU A 66 -20.92 4.34 2.20
C LEU A 66 -21.91 4.49 3.36
N ILE A 67 -22.20 5.71 3.80
CA ILE A 67 -23.21 5.98 4.84
C ILE A 67 -24.60 5.58 4.36
N GLU A 68 -24.96 5.92 3.12
CA GLU A 68 -26.26 5.55 2.54
C GLU A 68 -26.38 4.02 2.36
N ALA A 69 -25.33 3.35 1.92
CA ALA A 69 -25.28 1.88 1.86
C ALA A 69 -25.51 1.27 3.25
N ALA A 70 -24.84 1.81 4.29
CA ALA A 70 -25.01 1.34 5.66
C ALA A 70 -26.46 1.50 6.17
N ARG A 71 -27.09 2.64 5.88
CA ARG A 71 -28.49 2.88 6.24
C ARG A 71 -29.44 1.95 5.51
N THR A 72 -29.27 1.79 4.21
CA THR A 72 -30.15 0.98 3.36
C THR A 72 -30.14 -0.49 3.78
N CYS A 73 -28.98 -1.04 4.15
CA CYS A 73 -28.86 -2.43 4.60
C CYS A 73 -29.06 -2.61 6.12
N GLY A 74 -29.35 -1.53 6.85
CA GLY A 74 -29.56 -1.59 8.31
C GLY A 74 -28.29 -2.00 9.08
N ALA A 75 -27.11 -1.59 8.60
CA ALA A 75 -25.87 -1.76 9.36
C ALA A 75 -25.90 -0.90 10.63
N GLU A 76 -25.31 -1.38 11.70
CA GLU A 76 -25.21 -0.70 12.99
C GLU A 76 -23.78 -0.27 13.28
N ALA A 77 -22.80 -0.89 12.58
CA ALA A 77 -21.40 -0.57 12.68
C ALA A 77 -20.72 -0.65 11.32
N VAL A 78 -19.58 0.05 11.20
CA VAL A 78 -18.75 0.07 9.99
C VAL A 78 -17.32 -0.31 10.36
N HIS A 79 -16.78 -1.33 9.69
CA HIS A 79 -15.37 -1.70 9.79
C HIS A 79 -14.60 -1.19 8.57
N PRO A 80 -13.65 -0.25 8.73
CA PRO A 80 -12.96 0.35 7.58
C PRO A 80 -11.79 -0.51 7.06
N GLY A 81 -11.36 -1.54 7.77
CA GLY A 81 -10.18 -2.33 7.43
C GLY A 81 -8.89 -1.52 7.50
N TYR A 82 -8.11 -1.54 6.42
CA TYR A 82 -6.92 -0.71 6.21
C TYR A 82 -6.94 -0.06 4.81
N GLY A 83 -6.18 1.02 4.60
CA GLY A 83 -6.26 1.81 3.37
C GLY A 83 -7.60 2.53 3.22
N PHE A 84 -7.92 3.01 2.02
CA PHE A 84 -9.14 3.79 1.73
C PHE A 84 -9.44 4.83 2.83
N LEU A 85 -10.57 4.71 3.51
CA LEU A 85 -11.03 5.64 4.54
C LEU A 85 -10.70 5.22 5.98
N SER A 86 -9.86 4.22 6.18
CA SER A 86 -9.57 3.68 7.53
C SER A 86 -8.90 4.67 8.48
N GLU A 87 -8.21 5.68 7.96
CA GLU A 87 -7.58 6.77 8.73
C GLU A 87 -8.26 8.13 8.51
N ASN A 88 -9.44 8.13 7.86
CA ASN A 88 -10.15 9.35 7.54
C ASN A 88 -11.05 9.78 8.72
N ALA A 89 -10.71 10.93 9.34
CA ALA A 89 -11.44 11.45 10.48
C ALA A 89 -12.87 11.90 10.12
N ASP A 90 -13.08 12.42 8.90
CA ASP A 90 -14.39 12.87 8.43
C ASP A 90 -15.33 11.68 8.22
N PHE A 91 -14.81 10.53 7.76
CA PHE A 91 -15.59 9.30 7.65
C PHE A 91 -16.02 8.77 9.02
N ALA A 92 -15.09 8.74 9.98
CA ALA A 92 -15.43 8.34 11.34
C ALA A 92 -16.46 9.28 11.99
N GLN A 93 -16.36 10.58 11.73
CA GLN A 93 -17.32 11.59 12.16
C GLN A 93 -18.69 11.39 11.49
N ALA A 94 -18.73 11.18 10.18
CA ALA A 94 -19.96 10.92 9.43
C ALA A 94 -20.67 9.63 9.91
N CYS A 95 -19.92 8.58 10.27
CA CYS A 95 -20.49 7.40 10.90
C CYS A 95 -21.16 7.74 12.24
N ALA A 96 -20.51 8.51 13.10
CA ALA A 96 -21.06 8.92 14.39
C ALA A 96 -22.34 9.76 14.23
N GLU A 97 -22.36 10.72 13.30
CA GLU A 97 -23.52 11.55 12.97
C GLU A 97 -24.69 10.73 12.40
N ALA A 98 -24.37 9.64 11.68
CA ALA A 98 -25.37 8.71 11.17
C ALA A 98 -25.87 7.69 12.23
N GLY A 99 -25.32 7.72 13.45
CA GLY A 99 -25.66 6.75 14.51
C GLY A 99 -24.99 5.38 14.32
N LEU A 100 -23.94 5.30 13.46
CA LEU A 100 -23.18 4.10 13.20
C LEU A 100 -21.94 4.02 14.12
N VAL A 101 -21.61 2.83 14.61
CA VAL A 101 -20.38 2.60 15.36
C VAL A 101 -19.22 2.45 14.35
N PHE A 102 -18.28 3.39 14.36
CA PHE A 102 -17.02 3.24 13.61
C PHE A 102 -16.09 2.28 14.38
N ILE A 103 -15.72 1.13 13.76
CA ILE A 103 -14.82 0.14 14.38
C ILE A 103 -13.37 0.58 14.14
N GLY A 104 -12.90 1.46 15.02
CA GLY A 104 -11.61 2.11 14.94
C GLY A 104 -11.48 3.20 15.98
N PRO A 105 -10.38 3.99 15.93
CA PRO A 105 -10.16 5.11 16.82
C PRO A 105 -11.17 6.25 16.62
N SER A 106 -11.22 7.15 17.59
CA SER A 106 -12.08 8.35 17.51
C SER A 106 -11.64 9.30 16.38
N PRO A 107 -12.56 10.15 15.85
CA PRO A 107 -12.18 11.18 14.87
C PRO A 107 -11.04 12.08 15.34
N ALA A 108 -10.99 12.39 16.67
CA ALA A 108 -9.92 13.19 17.26
C ALA A 108 -8.56 12.48 17.21
N ALA A 109 -8.51 11.17 17.51
CA ALA A 109 -7.29 10.37 17.44
C ALA A 109 -6.83 10.20 15.99
N LEU A 110 -7.76 9.95 15.05
CA LEU A 110 -7.45 9.88 13.62
C LEU A 110 -6.89 11.20 13.10
N SER A 111 -7.52 12.33 13.41
CA SER A 111 -7.02 13.67 13.05
C SER A 111 -5.67 14.00 13.67
N LEU A 112 -5.40 13.54 14.90
CA LEU A 112 -4.13 13.75 15.59
C LEU A 112 -3.00 12.99 14.90
N PHE A 113 -3.19 11.70 14.63
CA PHE A 113 -2.14 10.85 14.06
C PHE A 113 -2.02 10.98 12.54
N GLY A 114 -3.05 11.43 11.84
CA GLY A 114 -3.01 11.76 10.41
C GLY A 114 -2.18 13.01 10.10
N ASP A 115 -1.96 13.90 11.07
CA ASP A 115 -1.08 15.06 10.94
C ASP A 115 0.30 14.73 11.53
N LYS A 116 1.30 14.56 10.65
CA LYS A 116 2.67 14.16 11.05
C LYS A 116 3.34 15.14 12.02
N VAL A 117 3.05 16.45 11.89
CA VAL A 117 3.62 17.46 12.78
C VAL A 117 3.01 17.37 14.17
N ARG A 118 1.70 17.19 14.24
CA ARG A 118 0.98 16.99 15.51
C ARG A 118 1.39 15.69 16.19
N ALA A 119 1.51 14.60 15.43
CA ALA A 119 1.98 13.31 15.93
C ALA A 119 3.42 13.40 16.47
N LEU A 120 4.34 14.07 15.74
CA LEU A 120 5.72 14.27 16.17
C LEU A 120 5.81 15.18 17.43
N ALA A 121 4.98 16.24 17.49
CA ALA A 121 4.90 17.10 18.68
C ALA A 121 4.40 16.30 19.91
N LEU A 122 3.42 15.41 19.73
CA LEU A 122 2.96 14.50 20.76
C LEU A 122 4.09 13.53 21.18
N ALA A 123 4.79 12.94 20.23
CA ALA A 123 5.90 12.03 20.48
C ALA A 123 6.99 12.68 21.35
N ARG A 124 7.41 13.91 21.00
CA ARG A 124 8.37 14.68 21.79
C ARG A 124 7.86 14.97 23.21
N ARG A 125 6.60 15.39 23.34
CA ARG A 125 5.97 15.71 24.64
C ARG A 125 5.83 14.49 25.54
N THR A 126 5.60 13.31 24.96
CA THR A 126 5.48 12.04 25.70
C THR A 126 6.82 11.34 25.92
N GLY A 127 7.93 11.94 25.48
CA GLY A 127 9.27 11.39 25.64
C GLY A 127 9.56 10.17 24.75
N ALA A 128 8.90 10.05 23.60
CA ALA A 128 9.31 9.09 22.57
C ALA A 128 10.60 9.58 21.89
N PRO A 129 11.54 8.69 21.57
CA PRO A 129 12.75 9.07 20.86
C PRO A 129 12.40 9.59 19.47
N CYS A 130 12.86 10.78 19.10
CA CYS A 130 12.58 11.42 17.83
C CYS A 130 13.88 11.84 17.12
N LEU A 131 13.87 11.74 15.78
CA LEU A 131 14.97 12.30 14.98
C LEU A 131 15.11 13.82 15.22
N PRO A 132 16.35 14.36 15.18
CA PRO A 132 16.53 15.78 14.98
C PRO A 132 15.78 16.23 13.73
N GLY A 133 14.99 17.26 13.85
CA GLY A 133 14.16 17.73 12.74
C GLY A 133 13.85 19.21 12.86
N LEU A 134 13.54 19.82 11.72
CA LEU A 134 13.11 21.20 11.60
C LEU A 134 11.59 21.23 11.46
N ALA A 135 10.94 22.16 12.13
CA ALA A 135 9.50 22.45 12.01
C ALA A 135 9.11 22.75 10.54
N PRO A 136 7.82 22.74 10.19
CA PRO A 136 7.39 23.03 8.84
C PRO A 136 8.06 24.29 8.29
N LEU A 137 8.53 24.20 7.04
CA LEU A 137 9.23 25.29 6.38
C LEU A 137 8.25 26.44 6.10
N GLU A 138 8.59 27.62 6.57
CA GLU A 138 7.86 28.83 6.24
C GLU A 138 8.20 29.29 4.81
N PRO A 139 7.24 29.84 4.03
CA PRO A 139 7.45 30.18 2.62
C PRO A 139 8.65 31.12 2.37
N GLU A 140 8.90 32.10 3.25
CA GLU A 140 9.92 33.12 3.04
C GLU A 140 11.29 32.75 3.63
N THR A 141 11.33 32.03 4.76
CA THR A 141 12.57 31.77 5.51
C THR A 141 12.96 30.28 5.50
N GLY A 142 12.09 29.41 4.99
CA GLY A 142 12.23 27.96 5.11
C GLY A 142 13.47 27.41 4.43
N LEU A 143 13.86 27.94 3.26
CA LEU A 143 15.04 27.44 2.56
C LEU A 143 16.34 27.78 3.31
N ALA A 144 16.44 28.98 3.90
CA ALA A 144 17.60 29.35 4.72
C ALA A 144 17.70 28.51 6.00
N ALA A 145 16.56 28.25 6.65
CA ALA A 145 16.49 27.37 7.81
C ALA A 145 16.85 25.92 7.45
N ALA A 146 16.39 25.43 6.29
CA ALA A 146 16.73 24.12 5.78
C ALA A 146 18.23 23.94 5.49
N ARG A 147 18.88 24.95 4.90
CA ARG A 147 20.34 25.00 4.70
C ARG A 147 21.10 24.95 6.02
N ALA A 148 20.70 25.77 6.98
CA ALA A 148 21.32 25.78 8.30
C ALA A 148 21.14 24.43 9.01
N PHE A 149 19.97 23.82 8.90
CA PHE A 149 19.70 22.49 9.46
C PHE A 149 20.57 21.42 8.81
N LEU A 150 20.69 21.38 7.46
CA LEU A 150 21.55 20.46 6.74
C LEU A 150 23.03 20.61 7.17
N ALA A 151 23.53 21.84 7.23
CA ALA A 151 24.90 22.11 7.66
C ALA A 151 25.20 21.64 9.09
N ALA A 152 24.19 21.65 9.97
CA ALA A 152 24.31 21.20 11.36
C ALA A 152 24.28 19.67 11.54
N GLN A 153 24.15 18.89 10.45
CA GLN A 153 24.08 17.42 10.55
C GLN A 153 25.44 16.72 10.45
N ASP A 154 26.56 17.41 10.56
CA ASP A 154 27.92 16.84 10.51
C ASP A 154 28.17 15.93 9.29
N GLY A 155 27.74 16.39 8.10
CA GLY A 155 27.88 15.67 6.83
C GLY A 155 26.84 14.55 6.59
N ARG A 156 25.91 14.34 7.51
CA ARG A 156 24.78 13.41 7.30
C ARG A 156 23.72 14.08 6.43
N ALA A 157 23.06 13.27 5.62
CA ALA A 157 21.94 13.71 4.80
C ALA A 157 20.71 14.07 5.64
N VAL A 158 19.80 14.81 5.02
CA VAL A 158 18.45 15.08 5.55
C VAL A 158 17.38 14.52 4.64
N MET A 159 16.21 14.28 5.21
CA MET A 159 15.00 13.95 4.46
C MET A 159 14.11 15.18 4.42
N VAL A 160 13.73 15.62 3.22
CA VAL A 160 12.66 16.58 2.99
C VAL A 160 11.37 15.80 2.87
N LYS A 161 10.35 16.15 3.66
CA LYS A 161 9.08 15.39 3.72
C LYS A 161 7.87 16.31 3.69
N ALA A 162 6.81 15.90 2.99
CA ALA A 162 5.51 16.54 3.07
C ALA A 162 4.88 16.34 4.46
N VAL A 163 4.23 17.38 4.98
CA VAL A 163 3.47 17.33 6.25
C VAL A 163 2.24 16.44 6.07
N ALA A 164 1.44 16.69 5.04
CA ALA A 164 0.35 15.83 4.63
C ALA A 164 0.92 14.81 3.63
N GLY A 165 1.06 13.54 4.01
CA GLY A 165 1.64 12.60 3.07
C GLY A 165 1.67 11.15 3.56
N GLY A 166 1.57 10.23 2.59
CA GLY A 166 1.66 8.79 2.78
C GLY A 166 2.17 8.11 1.51
N GLY A 167 2.55 6.83 1.61
CA GLY A 167 2.96 6.04 0.45
C GLY A 167 4.25 6.49 -0.25
N GLY A 168 5.10 7.26 0.43
CA GLY A 168 6.41 7.66 -0.10
C GLY A 168 6.41 8.84 -1.07
N ARG A 169 5.28 9.50 -1.32
CA ARG A 169 5.18 10.72 -2.13
C ARG A 169 5.60 11.95 -1.33
N GLY A 170 6.21 12.93 -2.01
CA GLY A 170 6.69 14.16 -1.37
C GLY A 170 7.83 13.94 -0.37
N ILE A 171 8.69 12.95 -0.62
CA ILE A 171 9.83 12.63 0.26
C ILE A 171 11.10 12.48 -0.59
N ARG A 172 12.15 13.25 -0.23
CA ARG A 172 13.48 13.17 -0.86
C ARG A 172 14.60 13.19 0.14
N ARG A 173 15.65 12.40 -0.15
CA ARG A 173 16.92 12.44 0.56
C ARG A 173 17.79 13.51 -0.08
N VAL A 174 18.42 14.35 0.74
CA VAL A 174 19.29 15.45 0.33
C VAL A 174 20.62 15.34 1.08
N GLY A 175 21.71 15.17 0.33
CA GLY A 175 23.07 15.06 0.87
C GLY A 175 23.88 16.34 0.77
N SER A 176 23.44 17.30 -0.05
CA SER A 176 24.19 18.54 -0.29
C SER A 176 23.29 19.76 -0.43
N ASP A 177 23.86 20.95 -0.20
CA ASP A 177 23.14 22.22 -0.38
C ASP A 177 22.67 22.42 -1.84
N ALA A 178 23.41 21.91 -2.81
CA ALA A 178 23.07 22.02 -4.22
C ALA A 178 21.77 21.27 -4.59
N GLU A 179 21.48 20.16 -3.89
CA GLU A 179 20.28 19.35 -4.11
C GLU A 179 19.06 19.90 -3.36
N LEU A 180 19.28 20.72 -2.30
CA LEU A 180 18.23 21.05 -1.33
C LEU A 180 17.10 21.88 -1.94
N GLU A 181 17.43 22.89 -2.72
CA GLU A 181 16.43 23.81 -3.29
C GLU A 181 15.52 23.09 -4.29
N GLU A 182 16.10 22.26 -5.16
CA GLU A 182 15.33 21.45 -6.11
C GLU A 182 14.45 20.42 -5.38
N ALA A 183 14.99 19.73 -4.38
CA ALA A 183 14.25 18.76 -3.59
C ALA A 183 13.04 19.39 -2.88
N VAL A 184 13.21 20.59 -2.30
CA VAL A 184 12.11 21.32 -1.65
C VAL A 184 11.04 21.68 -2.67
N LYS A 185 11.40 22.25 -3.85
CA LYS A 185 10.43 22.61 -4.89
C LYS A 185 9.64 21.40 -5.39
N LEU A 186 10.34 20.30 -5.70
CA LEU A 186 9.72 19.08 -6.22
C LEU A 186 8.82 18.43 -5.17
N CYS A 187 9.27 18.33 -3.90
CA CYS A 187 8.44 17.78 -2.83
C CYS A 187 7.18 18.61 -2.58
N ALA A 188 7.27 19.95 -2.62
CA ALA A 188 6.13 20.82 -2.45
C ALA A 188 5.11 20.66 -3.59
N ALA A 189 5.59 20.59 -4.85
CA ALA A 189 4.72 20.38 -6.01
C ALA A 189 3.99 19.03 -5.95
N GLU A 190 4.72 17.95 -5.62
CA GLU A 190 4.13 16.62 -5.45
C GLU A 190 3.11 16.57 -4.30
N ALA A 191 3.44 17.22 -3.17
CA ALA A 191 2.56 17.24 -2.01
C ALA A 191 1.26 18.01 -2.30
N ARG A 192 1.37 19.16 -2.99
CA ARG A 192 0.20 19.94 -3.42
C ARG A 192 -0.67 19.16 -4.38
N ALA A 193 -0.07 18.49 -5.37
CA ALA A 193 -0.82 17.71 -6.36
C ALA A 193 -1.51 16.47 -5.75
N ALA A 194 -0.85 15.80 -4.79
CA ALA A 194 -1.36 14.55 -4.22
C ALA A 194 -2.29 14.75 -3.02
N PHE A 195 -2.09 15.81 -2.23
CA PHE A 195 -2.73 15.98 -0.92
C PHE A 195 -3.39 17.36 -0.73
N GLY A 196 -3.22 18.29 -1.67
CA GLY A 196 -3.70 19.67 -1.54
C GLY A 196 -2.94 20.53 -0.51
N ASP A 197 -1.85 20.03 0.08
CA ASP A 197 -1.04 20.68 1.11
C ASP A 197 0.44 20.57 0.73
N ASP A 198 1.12 21.72 0.53
CA ASP A 198 2.51 21.79 0.10
C ASP A 198 3.50 22.03 1.26
N ARG A 199 3.04 22.03 2.50
CA ARG A 199 3.91 22.21 3.67
C ARG A 199 4.90 21.06 3.80
N LEU A 200 6.17 21.41 4.04
CA LEU A 200 7.27 20.47 4.16
C LEU A 200 7.94 20.62 5.53
N TYR A 201 8.57 19.55 5.98
CA TYR A 201 9.47 19.56 7.13
C TYR A 201 10.74 18.76 6.81
N LEU A 202 11.80 18.97 7.60
CA LEU A 202 13.05 18.24 7.45
C LEU A 202 13.32 17.40 8.70
N GLU A 203 13.97 16.27 8.47
CA GLU A 203 14.56 15.47 9.54
C GLU A 203 15.88 14.84 9.09
N ARG A 204 16.73 14.46 10.04
CA ARG A 204 17.97 13.74 9.76
C ARG A 204 17.68 12.42 9.06
N ALA A 205 18.43 12.09 8.01
CA ALA A 205 18.34 10.81 7.37
C ALA A 205 19.01 9.71 8.21
N VAL A 206 18.41 8.53 8.20
CA VAL A 206 19.00 7.28 8.71
C VAL A 206 19.29 6.42 7.50
N ASP A 207 20.55 6.33 7.10
CA ASP A 207 20.93 5.73 5.82
C ASP A 207 20.82 4.20 5.84
N ARG A 208 21.12 3.56 6.97
CA ARG A 208 20.95 2.12 7.19
C ARG A 208 19.88 1.90 8.27
N ALA A 209 18.64 2.10 7.87
CA ALA A 209 17.52 1.97 8.76
C ALA A 209 16.93 0.55 8.76
N ARG A 210 16.57 0.04 9.95
CA ARG A 210 15.55 -0.99 10.10
C ARG A 210 14.22 -0.32 10.44
N HIS A 211 13.14 -0.93 9.99
CA HIS A 211 11.79 -0.48 10.30
C HIS A 211 11.17 -1.46 11.29
N VAL A 212 11.02 -1.02 12.52
CA VAL A 212 10.38 -1.81 13.59
C VAL A 212 9.12 -1.08 14.06
N GLU A 213 8.09 -1.83 14.37
CA GLU A 213 6.81 -1.30 14.78
C GLU A 213 6.23 -2.06 15.97
N VAL A 214 5.42 -1.36 16.76
CA VAL A 214 4.78 -1.91 17.96
C VAL A 214 3.26 -1.89 17.79
N GLN A 215 2.64 -3.06 17.90
CA GLN A 215 1.19 -3.22 17.90
C GLN A 215 0.63 -2.89 19.27
N VAL A 216 -0.33 -1.97 19.31
CA VAL A 216 -1.04 -1.63 20.56
C VAL A 216 -2.55 -1.79 20.42
N LEU A 217 -3.21 -2.06 21.53
CA LEU A 217 -4.66 -2.09 21.68
C LEU A 217 -5.06 -1.18 22.83
N GLY A 218 -6.03 -0.30 22.59
CA GLY A 218 -6.59 0.59 23.60
C GLY A 218 -8.10 0.38 23.80
N ASP A 219 -8.60 0.66 24.99
CA ASP A 219 -10.04 0.67 25.30
C ASP A 219 -10.58 2.09 25.54
N GLY A 220 -9.74 3.12 25.29
CA GLY A 220 -10.02 4.53 25.53
C GLY A 220 -9.63 5.02 26.91
N ALA A 221 -9.23 4.13 27.82
CA ALA A 221 -8.73 4.45 29.17
C ALA A 221 -7.35 3.85 29.43
N GLN A 222 -7.11 2.66 28.92
CA GLN A 222 -5.85 1.94 29.06
C GLN A 222 -5.36 1.45 27.70
N VAL A 223 -4.06 1.19 27.60
CA VAL A 223 -3.39 0.68 26.40
C VAL A 223 -2.47 -0.47 26.78
N VAL A 224 -2.52 -1.54 25.98
CA VAL A 224 -1.64 -2.71 26.09
C VAL A 224 -0.85 -2.91 24.80
N VAL A 225 0.40 -3.37 24.92
CA VAL A 225 1.22 -3.81 23.78
C VAL A 225 0.89 -5.25 23.45
N LEU A 226 0.70 -5.56 22.17
CA LEU A 226 0.45 -6.92 21.67
C LEU A 226 1.69 -7.56 21.01
N GLY A 227 2.80 -6.85 20.95
CA GLY A 227 4.07 -7.30 20.37
C GLY A 227 4.66 -6.31 19.38
N ASP A 228 5.79 -6.71 18.81
CA ASP A 228 6.51 -5.92 17.82
C ASP A 228 6.74 -6.72 16.53
N ARG A 229 6.98 -5.98 15.43
CA ARG A 229 7.22 -6.53 14.09
C ARG A 229 8.44 -5.84 13.46
N ASP A 230 9.19 -6.57 12.64
CA ASP A 230 10.17 -6.01 11.72
C ASP A 230 9.56 -5.94 10.31
N CYS A 231 9.56 -4.75 9.75
CA CYS A 231 9.03 -4.43 8.43
C CYS A 231 10.12 -3.82 7.52
N SER A 232 11.38 -4.16 7.75
CA SER A 232 12.53 -3.61 7.02
C SER A 232 12.58 -4.04 5.55
N LEU A 233 12.04 -5.20 5.20
CA LEU A 233 12.03 -5.67 3.82
C LEU A 233 10.98 -4.92 3.00
N GLN A 234 11.43 -3.82 2.42
CA GLN A 234 10.62 -2.87 1.64
C GLN A 234 11.19 -2.70 0.25
N ARG A 235 10.30 -2.38 -0.69
CA ARG A 235 10.66 -1.92 -2.03
C ARG A 235 9.94 -0.61 -2.30
N ARG A 236 10.68 0.44 -2.67
CA ARG A 236 10.11 1.79 -2.86
C ARG A 236 9.22 2.22 -1.68
N ARG A 237 9.65 1.89 -0.45
CA ARG A 237 8.94 2.17 0.82
C ARG A 237 7.62 1.41 0.99
N GLN A 238 7.37 0.37 0.20
CA GLN A 238 6.26 -0.56 0.39
C GLN A 238 6.78 -1.84 1.04
N LYS A 239 6.18 -2.23 2.14
CA LYS A 239 6.49 -3.47 2.87
C LYS A 239 6.19 -4.67 1.97
N ILE A 240 7.09 -5.66 1.94
CA ILE A 240 6.98 -6.87 1.11
C ILE A 240 7.04 -8.13 1.96
N VAL A 241 7.83 -8.09 3.05
CA VAL A 241 7.94 -9.16 4.04
C VAL A 241 7.96 -8.55 5.42
N GLU A 242 7.17 -9.12 6.32
CA GLU A 242 7.09 -8.72 7.71
C GLU A 242 7.32 -9.93 8.63
N THR A 243 7.95 -9.67 9.77
CA THR A 243 8.25 -10.72 10.75
C THR A 243 7.85 -10.33 12.17
N ALA A 244 7.43 -11.30 12.97
CA ALA A 244 7.16 -11.12 14.39
C ALA A 244 7.73 -12.30 15.20
N PRO A 245 8.27 -12.03 16.41
CA PRO A 245 8.67 -10.70 16.89
C PRO A 245 9.86 -10.16 16.09
N ALA A 246 10.14 -8.85 16.18
CA ALA A 246 11.30 -8.23 15.55
C ALA A 246 12.59 -8.84 16.10
N ALA A 247 13.37 -9.46 15.19
CA ALA A 247 14.61 -10.12 15.57
C ALA A 247 15.73 -9.12 15.89
N GLY A 248 16.68 -9.51 16.76
CA GLY A 248 17.89 -8.75 17.05
C GLY A 248 17.67 -7.44 17.82
N LEU A 249 16.51 -7.25 18.46
CA LEU A 249 16.30 -6.14 19.41
C LEU A 249 16.85 -6.54 20.78
N SER A 250 17.61 -5.63 21.42
CA SER A 250 17.94 -5.79 22.84
C SER A 250 16.66 -5.67 23.69
N GLU A 251 16.61 -6.33 24.84
CA GLU A 251 15.48 -6.24 25.76
C GLU A 251 15.26 -4.81 26.27
N ASP A 252 16.34 -4.04 26.40
CA ASP A 252 16.27 -2.63 26.81
C ASP A 252 15.62 -1.77 25.72
N LEU A 253 16.05 -1.93 24.47
CA LEU A 253 15.43 -1.23 23.35
C LEU A 253 13.96 -1.60 23.20
N ARG A 254 13.63 -2.91 23.27
CA ARG A 254 12.24 -3.38 23.21
C ARG A 254 11.38 -2.71 24.27
N ARG A 255 11.87 -2.63 25.53
CA ARG A 255 11.16 -1.94 26.62
C ARG A 255 10.96 -0.45 26.33
N VAL A 256 11.96 0.23 25.76
CA VAL A 256 11.86 1.65 25.38
C VAL A 256 10.79 1.85 24.33
N LEU A 257 10.77 1.04 23.25
CA LEU A 257 9.78 1.11 22.18
C LEU A 257 8.37 0.84 22.68
N HIS A 258 8.19 -0.22 23.47
CA HIS A 258 6.90 -0.58 24.06
C HIS A 258 6.37 0.54 24.97
N ALA A 259 7.20 1.06 25.87
CA ALA A 259 6.80 2.13 26.78
C ALA A 259 6.47 3.44 26.05
N ALA A 260 7.23 3.79 25.00
CA ALA A 260 6.94 4.94 24.15
C ALA A 260 5.59 4.78 23.43
N SER A 261 5.30 3.60 22.91
CA SER A 261 4.05 3.29 22.20
C SER A 261 2.84 3.39 23.12
N VAL A 262 2.94 2.87 24.35
CA VAL A 262 1.87 2.99 25.35
C VAL A 262 1.62 4.46 25.70
N ARG A 263 2.68 5.26 25.95
CA ARG A 263 2.51 6.69 26.28
C ARG A 263 1.86 7.49 25.15
N LEU A 264 2.27 7.22 23.90
CA LEU A 264 1.70 7.87 22.71
C LEU A 264 0.22 7.55 22.54
N ALA A 265 -0.13 6.26 22.58
CA ALA A 265 -1.49 5.80 22.40
C ALA A 265 -2.41 6.25 23.55
N SER A 266 -1.93 6.21 24.80
CA SER A 266 -2.67 6.69 25.96
C SER A 266 -2.94 8.20 25.90
N ALA A 267 -1.97 9.00 25.41
CA ALA A 267 -2.14 10.44 25.28
C ALA A 267 -3.15 10.86 24.19
N ALA A 268 -3.59 9.91 23.38
CA ALA A 268 -4.62 10.09 22.35
C ALA A 268 -5.95 9.39 22.71
N ASP A 269 -6.10 8.88 23.93
CA ASP A 269 -7.27 8.11 24.40
C ASP A 269 -7.63 7.02 23.39
N LEU A 270 -6.62 6.28 22.91
CA LEU A 270 -6.77 5.29 21.85
C LEU A 270 -7.84 4.24 22.22
N ARG A 271 -8.81 4.05 21.32
CA ARG A 271 -9.74 2.93 21.33
C ARG A 271 -9.57 2.11 20.05
N GLY A 272 -9.44 0.78 20.19
CA GLY A 272 -9.13 -0.12 19.10
C GLY A 272 -7.64 -0.30 18.88
N LEU A 273 -7.25 -0.68 17.66
CA LEU A 273 -5.88 -1.01 17.31
C LEU A 273 -5.14 0.21 16.74
N ALA A 274 -3.87 0.30 17.05
CA ALA A 274 -2.92 1.16 16.35
C ALA A 274 -1.54 0.49 16.29
N THR A 275 -0.71 0.98 15.39
CA THR A 275 0.68 0.58 15.26
C THR A 275 1.56 1.82 15.34
N VAL A 276 2.56 1.78 16.22
CA VAL A 276 3.57 2.84 16.36
C VAL A 276 4.83 2.41 15.65
N GLU A 277 5.26 3.15 14.64
CA GLU A 277 6.38 2.83 13.77
C GLU A 277 7.65 3.58 14.19
N PHE A 278 8.79 2.88 14.13
CA PHE A 278 10.10 3.39 14.49
C PHE A 278 11.15 3.04 13.41
N LEU A 279 12.08 3.97 13.20
CA LEU A 279 13.32 3.70 12.48
C LEU A 279 14.44 3.40 13.49
N LEU A 280 15.12 2.28 13.31
CA LEU A 280 16.32 1.91 14.05
C LEU A 280 17.53 2.21 13.19
N ASP A 281 18.53 2.90 13.73
CA ASP A 281 19.82 3.11 13.08
C ASP A 281 20.65 1.82 13.20
N ALA A 282 20.87 1.10 12.11
CA ALA A 282 21.62 -0.14 12.10
C ALA A 282 23.13 0.06 12.35
N ASP A 283 23.64 1.28 12.21
CA ASP A 283 25.03 1.67 12.48
C ASP A 283 25.19 2.37 13.83
N GLY A 284 24.08 2.67 14.52
CA GLY A 284 24.04 3.32 15.82
C GLY A 284 23.87 2.32 16.98
N ASP A 285 24.33 2.70 18.16
CA ASP A 285 24.18 1.89 19.39
C ASP A 285 22.70 1.85 19.82
N ASP A 286 21.91 0.92 19.26
CA ASP A 286 20.49 0.69 19.59
C ASP A 286 19.62 1.98 19.53
N ALA A 287 19.96 2.92 18.66
CA ALA A 287 19.21 4.15 18.50
C ALA A 287 17.93 3.92 17.67
N ALA A 288 16.79 4.19 18.26
CA ALA A 288 15.50 4.12 17.58
C ALA A 288 14.81 5.48 17.59
N TYR A 289 14.02 5.76 16.55
CA TYR A 289 13.37 7.04 16.38
C TYR A 289 11.93 6.85 15.92
N PHE A 290 11.01 7.53 16.57
CA PHE A 290 9.60 7.58 16.21
C PHE A 290 9.43 8.06 14.75
N MET A 291 8.59 7.39 14.00
CA MET A 291 8.26 7.73 12.63
C MET A 291 6.82 8.21 12.49
N GLU A 292 5.85 7.36 12.80
CA GLU A 292 4.42 7.68 12.73
C GLU A 292 3.57 6.71 13.57
N VAL A 293 2.28 7.03 13.70
CA VAL A 293 1.28 6.12 14.24
C VAL A 293 0.23 5.85 13.17
N ASN A 294 0.03 4.58 12.86
CA ASN A 294 -1.08 4.14 12.02
C ASN A 294 -2.25 3.72 12.92
N ALA A 295 -3.25 4.61 13.02
CA ALA A 295 -4.39 4.45 13.93
C ALA A 295 -5.48 3.55 13.31
N ARG A 296 -5.09 2.31 12.94
CA ARG A 296 -5.94 1.32 12.26
C ARG A 296 -5.33 -0.07 12.35
N LEU A 297 -6.06 -1.05 11.84
CA LEU A 297 -5.50 -2.37 11.54
C LEU A 297 -4.43 -2.26 10.44
N GLN A 298 -3.33 -2.98 10.55
CA GLN A 298 -2.27 -3.06 9.55
C GLN A 298 -2.44 -4.29 8.64
N VAL A 299 -1.85 -4.28 7.43
CA VAL A 299 -1.83 -5.45 6.54
C VAL A 299 -1.19 -6.64 7.25
N GLU A 300 -0.07 -6.38 7.92
CA GLU A 300 0.82 -7.31 8.60
C GLU A 300 0.36 -7.72 10.03
N HIS A 301 -0.87 -7.38 10.42
CA HIS A 301 -1.42 -7.79 11.73
C HIS A 301 -1.35 -9.31 11.96
N THR A 302 -1.40 -10.07 10.90
CA THR A 302 -1.48 -11.53 10.91
C THR A 302 -0.24 -12.22 11.48
N VAL A 303 0.97 -11.62 11.39
CA VAL A 303 2.15 -12.19 12.05
C VAL A 303 2.10 -12.03 13.57
N THR A 304 1.51 -10.93 14.07
CA THR A 304 1.22 -10.77 15.50
C THR A 304 0.20 -11.81 15.97
N GLU A 305 -0.88 -12.02 15.22
CA GLU A 305 -1.86 -13.08 15.49
C GLU A 305 -1.20 -14.45 15.56
N ALA A 306 -0.30 -14.75 14.61
CA ALA A 306 0.35 -16.04 14.52
C ALA A 306 1.23 -16.37 15.75
N VAL A 307 1.93 -15.37 16.31
CA VAL A 307 2.82 -15.57 17.47
C VAL A 307 2.11 -15.42 18.81
N THR A 308 0.95 -14.75 18.87
CA THR A 308 0.19 -14.53 20.12
C THR A 308 -1.02 -15.45 20.27
N GLY A 309 -1.51 -16.01 19.16
CA GLY A 309 -2.77 -16.77 19.14
C GLY A 309 -4.03 -15.92 19.24
N LEU A 310 -3.90 -14.58 19.13
CA LEU A 310 -5.03 -13.64 19.20
C LEU A 310 -5.70 -13.45 17.83
N ASP A 311 -6.97 -13.09 17.82
CA ASP A 311 -7.67 -12.51 16.67
C ASP A 311 -7.75 -10.99 16.87
N LEU A 312 -6.90 -10.22 16.17
CA LEU A 312 -6.81 -8.76 16.33
C LEU A 312 -8.06 -8.06 15.80
N VAL A 313 -8.71 -8.59 14.76
CA VAL A 313 -9.97 -8.05 14.26
C VAL A 313 -11.07 -8.21 15.30
N ARG A 314 -11.14 -9.34 15.97
CA ARG A 314 -12.07 -9.57 17.08
C ARG A 314 -11.85 -8.58 18.22
N LEU A 315 -10.60 -8.39 18.65
CA LEU A 315 -10.28 -7.44 19.71
C LEU A 315 -10.66 -5.99 19.32
N GLN A 316 -10.48 -5.62 18.05
CA GLN A 316 -10.90 -4.32 17.55
C GLN A 316 -12.42 -4.13 17.60
N ILE A 317 -13.19 -5.17 17.23
CA ILE A 317 -14.65 -5.17 17.30
C ILE A 317 -15.12 -5.11 18.77
N GLU A 318 -14.50 -5.88 19.66
CA GLU A 318 -14.83 -5.88 21.10
C GLU A 318 -14.54 -4.52 21.75
N ALA A 319 -13.42 -3.89 21.43
CA ALA A 319 -13.11 -2.52 21.86
C ALA A 319 -14.15 -1.50 21.36
N ALA A 320 -14.60 -1.63 20.10
CA ALA A 320 -15.66 -0.78 19.55
C ALA A 320 -17.03 -1.02 20.22
N ARG A 321 -17.30 -2.21 20.72
CA ARG A 321 -18.46 -2.52 21.56
C ARG A 321 -18.38 -1.93 22.96
N GLY A 322 -17.22 -1.39 23.34
CA GLY A 322 -16.99 -0.76 24.63
C GLY A 322 -16.50 -1.70 25.71
N LEU A 323 -15.99 -2.89 25.36
CA LEU A 323 -15.32 -3.73 26.34
C LEU A 323 -14.02 -3.07 26.79
N SER A 324 -13.72 -3.18 28.10
CA SER A 324 -12.42 -2.79 28.64
C SER A 324 -11.35 -3.84 28.30
N LEU A 325 -10.06 -3.49 28.43
CA LEU A 325 -8.98 -4.46 28.27
C LEU A 325 -9.16 -5.67 29.20
N ALA A 326 -9.56 -5.44 30.44
CA ALA A 326 -9.89 -6.52 31.40
C ALA A 326 -11.05 -7.40 30.89
N GLY A 327 -12.09 -6.79 30.33
CA GLY A 327 -13.23 -7.52 29.76
C GLY A 327 -12.87 -8.35 28.53
N MET A 328 -11.79 -7.98 27.83
CA MET A 328 -11.22 -8.73 26.71
C MET A 328 -10.13 -9.72 27.13
N GLY A 329 -9.74 -9.77 28.42
CA GLY A 329 -8.62 -10.57 28.92
C GLY A 329 -7.24 -10.06 28.50
N MET A 330 -7.12 -8.76 28.19
CA MET A 330 -5.92 -8.10 27.67
C MET A 330 -5.30 -7.12 28.66
N GLU A 331 -5.23 -7.48 29.94
CA GLU A 331 -4.65 -6.62 30.99
C GLU A 331 -3.13 -6.52 30.91
N THR A 332 -2.49 -7.50 30.27
CA THR A 332 -1.03 -7.56 30.13
C THR A 332 -0.64 -7.92 28.70
N THR A 333 0.59 -7.59 28.32
CA THR A 333 1.18 -8.02 27.05
C THR A 333 1.10 -9.55 26.91
N PRO A 334 0.50 -10.08 25.84
CA PRO A 334 0.42 -11.52 25.63
C PRO A 334 1.81 -12.13 25.40
N PRO A 335 2.04 -13.39 25.78
CA PRO A 335 3.27 -14.08 25.43
C PRO A 335 3.37 -14.27 23.92
N SER A 336 4.58 -14.08 23.38
CA SER A 336 4.89 -14.41 21.99
C SER A 336 5.52 -15.79 21.90
N LEU A 337 4.97 -16.66 21.06
CA LEU A 337 5.43 -18.02 20.87
C LEU A 337 6.06 -18.21 19.48
N GLY A 338 7.36 -18.52 19.44
CA GLY A 338 8.07 -18.79 18.19
C GLY A 338 8.27 -17.54 17.31
N CYS A 339 8.27 -17.74 16.00
CA CYS A 339 8.44 -16.68 15.00
C CYS A 339 7.42 -16.84 13.87
N ALA A 340 6.94 -15.73 13.34
CA ALA A 340 6.08 -15.70 12.16
C ALA A 340 6.66 -14.80 11.08
N VAL A 341 6.35 -15.14 9.83
CA VAL A 341 6.70 -14.36 8.62
C VAL A 341 5.44 -14.20 7.78
N GLU A 342 5.17 -12.99 7.34
CA GLU A 342 4.20 -12.69 6.29
C GLU A 342 4.92 -12.36 5.00
N LEU A 343 4.44 -12.91 3.89
CA LEU A 343 4.90 -12.60 2.53
C LEU A 343 3.73 -12.00 1.76
N ARG A 344 3.90 -10.80 1.21
CA ARG A 344 2.88 -10.16 0.36
C ARG A 344 3.02 -10.63 -1.08
N VAL A 345 2.07 -11.43 -1.52
CA VAL A 345 2.00 -11.90 -2.91
C VAL A 345 1.29 -10.86 -3.75
N ASN A 346 2.06 -10.18 -4.60
CA ASN A 346 1.60 -9.09 -5.45
C ASN A 346 1.54 -9.53 -6.92
N LEU A 347 0.57 -8.96 -7.66
CA LEU A 347 0.39 -9.10 -9.10
C LEU A 347 1.37 -8.18 -9.83
N GLU A 348 2.60 -8.64 -9.99
CA GLU A 348 3.67 -7.84 -10.56
C GLU A 348 4.79 -8.72 -11.13
N ALA A 349 5.36 -8.29 -12.24
CA ALA A 349 6.62 -8.79 -12.77
C ALA A 349 7.76 -7.87 -12.33
N LEU A 350 8.90 -8.47 -11.95
CA LEU A 350 10.12 -7.75 -11.62
C LEU A 350 11.19 -8.05 -12.67
N ASP A 351 11.95 -7.02 -13.06
CA ASP A 351 13.09 -7.17 -13.94
C ASP A 351 14.42 -7.24 -13.17
N ALA A 352 15.52 -7.40 -13.90
CA ALA A 352 16.86 -7.50 -13.33
C ALA A 352 17.34 -6.22 -12.60
N ALA A 353 16.76 -5.08 -12.90
CA ALA A 353 17.03 -3.82 -12.22
C ALA A 353 16.18 -3.66 -10.93
N GLY A 354 15.25 -4.59 -10.69
CA GLY A 354 14.27 -4.50 -9.58
C GLY A 354 13.10 -3.57 -9.90
N GLU A 355 12.95 -3.17 -11.16
CA GLU A 355 11.81 -2.39 -11.61
C GLU A 355 10.57 -3.27 -11.69
N VAL A 356 9.46 -2.70 -11.28
CA VAL A 356 8.18 -3.39 -11.20
C VAL A 356 7.31 -3.00 -12.37
N ARG A 357 6.73 -4.03 -13.00
CA ARG A 357 5.63 -3.87 -13.96
C ARG A 357 4.38 -4.49 -13.37
N PRO A 358 3.26 -3.76 -13.30
CA PRO A 358 2.00 -4.35 -12.91
C PRO A 358 1.64 -5.52 -13.84
N SER A 359 1.19 -6.62 -13.26
CA SER A 359 0.70 -7.76 -14.03
C SER A 359 -0.82 -7.79 -14.00
N GLY A 360 -1.43 -7.99 -15.14
CA GLY A 360 -2.88 -8.17 -15.30
C GLY A 360 -3.18 -9.45 -16.05
N GLY A 361 -4.45 -9.82 -16.05
CA GLY A 361 -4.91 -11.04 -16.72
C GLY A 361 -6.00 -11.75 -15.94
N ARG A 362 -6.28 -13.01 -16.33
CA ARG A 362 -7.22 -13.89 -15.64
C ARG A 362 -6.45 -15.02 -14.99
N LEU A 363 -6.63 -15.24 -13.69
CA LEU A 363 -6.06 -16.37 -12.97
C LEU A 363 -6.59 -17.68 -13.58
N SER A 364 -5.75 -18.44 -14.24
CA SER A 364 -6.08 -19.78 -14.73
C SER A 364 -5.88 -20.85 -13.65
N VAL A 365 -4.90 -20.63 -12.76
CA VAL A 365 -4.62 -21.45 -11.58
C VAL A 365 -4.47 -20.55 -10.37
N TYR A 366 -5.08 -20.95 -9.25
CA TYR A 366 -4.88 -20.36 -7.93
C TYR A 366 -4.94 -21.49 -6.90
N GLN A 367 -3.78 -21.95 -6.46
CA GLN A 367 -3.64 -23.07 -5.52
C GLN A 367 -2.70 -22.64 -4.38
N PRO A 368 -3.27 -22.16 -3.26
CA PRO A 368 -2.49 -21.69 -2.12
C PRO A 368 -1.73 -22.83 -1.44
N PRO A 369 -0.57 -22.53 -0.80
CA PRO A 369 0.20 -23.49 -0.02
C PRO A 369 -0.55 -23.90 1.25
N GLY A 370 -0.09 -25.00 1.85
CA GLY A 370 -0.67 -25.53 3.08
C GLY A 370 0.35 -26.15 4.03
N GLY A 371 -0.20 -26.85 5.03
CA GLY A 371 0.55 -27.57 6.04
C GLY A 371 0.61 -26.86 7.40
N PRO A 372 1.19 -27.50 8.44
CA PRO A 372 1.21 -26.98 9.80
C PRO A 372 1.87 -25.60 9.90
N GLY A 373 1.14 -24.61 10.46
CA GLY A 373 1.61 -23.25 10.62
C GLY A 373 1.73 -22.47 9.30
N VAL A 374 0.96 -22.84 8.27
CA VAL A 374 0.81 -22.05 7.03
C VAL A 374 -0.64 -21.62 6.92
N ARG A 375 -0.85 -20.31 6.81
CA ARG A 375 -2.14 -19.66 6.58
C ARG A 375 -2.02 -18.79 5.33
N VAL A 376 -3.08 -18.71 4.54
CA VAL A 376 -3.16 -17.79 3.40
C VAL A 376 -4.42 -16.94 3.53
N ASP A 377 -4.23 -15.62 3.60
CA ASP A 377 -5.30 -14.64 3.50
C ASP A 377 -5.25 -14.04 2.10
N GLY A 378 -6.22 -14.35 1.26
CA GLY A 378 -6.21 -13.96 -0.14
C GLY A 378 -7.60 -13.75 -0.72
N CYS A 379 -7.66 -13.10 -1.87
CA CYS A 379 -8.90 -12.81 -2.59
C CYS A 379 -8.95 -13.45 -3.99
N GLY A 380 -7.89 -14.18 -4.40
CA GLY A 380 -7.82 -14.85 -5.70
C GLY A 380 -8.62 -16.16 -5.73
N TYR A 381 -9.04 -16.54 -6.94
CA TYR A 381 -9.61 -17.84 -7.29
C TYR A 381 -9.43 -18.11 -8.79
N ALA A 382 -9.45 -19.36 -9.23
CA ALA A 382 -9.36 -19.69 -10.66
C ALA A 382 -10.53 -19.06 -11.44
N GLY A 383 -10.23 -18.30 -12.49
CA GLY A 383 -11.20 -17.52 -13.26
C GLY A 383 -11.35 -16.06 -12.83
N TYR A 384 -10.78 -15.64 -11.71
CA TYR A 384 -10.77 -14.24 -11.29
C TYR A 384 -9.86 -13.38 -12.18
N ALA A 385 -10.34 -12.20 -12.55
CA ALA A 385 -9.57 -11.19 -13.28
C ALA A 385 -9.44 -9.94 -12.41
N PRO A 386 -8.34 -9.77 -11.69
CA PRO A 386 -8.11 -8.59 -10.85
C PRO A 386 -8.22 -7.30 -11.65
N HIS A 387 -8.95 -6.31 -11.13
CA HIS A 387 -9.10 -5.02 -11.81
C HIS A 387 -7.84 -4.18 -11.57
N PRO A 388 -7.20 -3.61 -12.61
CA PRO A 388 -5.92 -2.90 -12.51
C PRO A 388 -5.98 -1.58 -11.70
N GLY A 389 -7.17 -1.02 -11.50
CA GLY A 389 -7.38 0.19 -10.69
C GLY A 389 -7.27 -0.02 -9.18
N PHE A 390 -7.02 -1.24 -8.70
CA PHE A 390 -6.83 -1.54 -7.29
C PHE A 390 -5.37 -1.89 -6.96
N ASP A 391 -5.10 -2.10 -5.68
CA ASP A 391 -3.79 -2.54 -5.19
C ASP A 391 -3.41 -3.92 -5.76
N SER A 392 -2.11 -4.15 -5.93
CA SER A 392 -1.58 -5.41 -6.49
C SER A 392 -1.66 -6.60 -5.55
N LEU A 393 -1.99 -6.41 -4.27
CA LEU A 393 -2.00 -7.48 -3.27
C LEU A 393 -3.06 -8.53 -3.60
N LEU A 394 -2.61 -9.71 -4.00
CA LEU A 394 -3.46 -10.88 -4.30
C LEU A 394 -3.70 -11.73 -3.05
N ALA A 395 -2.66 -11.93 -2.26
CA ALA A 395 -2.69 -12.75 -1.06
C ALA A 395 -1.53 -12.44 -0.12
N LYS A 396 -1.70 -12.83 1.15
CA LYS A 396 -0.63 -12.91 2.15
C LYS A 396 -0.40 -14.37 2.50
N ILE A 397 0.86 -14.81 2.48
CA ILE A 397 1.25 -16.10 3.03
C ILE A 397 1.78 -15.84 4.43
N ILE A 398 1.12 -16.34 5.44
CA ILE A 398 1.52 -16.21 6.84
C ILE A 398 2.04 -17.55 7.32
N VAL A 399 3.28 -17.55 7.78
CA VAL A 399 3.96 -18.75 8.26
C VAL A 399 4.32 -18.60 9.72
N HIS A 400 4.00 -19.59 10.52
CA HIS A 400 4.36 -19.68 11.93
C HIS A 400 5.27 -20.88 12.19
N ALA A 401 6.38 -20.64 12.88
CA ALA A 401 7.29 -21.63 13.40
C ALA A 401 7.34 -21.51 14.94
N PRO A 402 6.67 -22.40 15.69
CA PRO A 402 6.61 -22.32 17.16
C PRO A 402 7.97 -22.64 17.81
N SER A 403 8.92 -23.19 17.06
CA SER A 403 10.29 -23.50 17.49
C SER A 403 11.28 -23.36 16.33
N GLY A 404 12.59 -23.32 16.63
CA GLY A 404 13.65 -23.19 15.62
C GLY A 404 13.91 -21.75 15.18
N GLY A 405 13.24 -20.77 15.77
CA GLY A 405 13.50 -19.35 15.59
C GLY A 405 13.27 -18.81 14.16
N PRO A 406 13.87 -17.64 13.83
CA PRO A 406 13.70 -16.98 12.54
C PRO A 406 14.12 -17.85 11.34
N ALA A 407 15.17 -18.68 11.48
CA ALA A 407 15.63 -19.56 10.41
C ALA A 407 14.58 -20.62 10.03
N ALA A 408 13.90 -21.21 11.00
CA ALA A 408 12.83 -22.17 10.74
C ALA A 408 11.61 -21.50 10.08
N ALA A 409 11.26 -20.29 10.52
CA ALA A 409 10.18 -19.52 9.93
C ALA A 409 10.51 -19.13 8.47
N ALA A 410 11.71 -18.61 8.20
CA ALA A 410 12.16 -18.25 6.85
C ALA A 410 12.19 -19.47 5.90
N ALA A 411 12.77 -20.61 6.34
CA ALA A 411 12.80 -21.84 5.53
C ALA A 411 11.39 -22.32 5.17
N LYS A 412 10.44 -22.28 6.14
CA LYS A 412 9.04 -22.64 5.93
C LYS A 412 8.35 -21.64 4.99
N ALA A 413 8.62 -20.32 5.11
CA ALA A 413 8.06 -19.28 4.26
C ALA A 413 8.54 -19.42 2.81
N GLY A 414 9.84 -19.67 2.59
CA GLY A 414 10.40 -19.94 1.27
C GLY A 414 9.79 -21.19 0.62
N ARG A 415 9.55 -22.27 1.38
CA ARG A 415 8.82 -23.45 0.90
C ARG A 415 7.38 -23.09 0.50
N ALA A 416 6.66 -22.38 1.35
CA ALA A 416 5.28 -22.00 1.09
C ALA A 416 5.15 -21.11 -0.16
N ALA A 417 6.11 -20.17 -0.38
CA ALA A 417 6.15 -19.35 -1.59
C ALA A 417 6.33 -20.20 -2.86
N ARG A 418 7.18 -21.25 -2.82
CA ARG A 418 7.37 -22.18 -3.96
C ARG A 418 6.18 -23.11 -4.22
N GLU A 419 5.44 -23.46 -3.16
CA GLU A 419 4.22 -24.28 -3.29
C GLU A 419 3.04 -23.51 -3.87
N PHE A 420 3.00 -22.19 -3.70
CA PHE A 420 1.87 -21.39 -4.18
C PHE A 420 1.86 -21.35 -5.71
N ARG A 421 0.90 -22.04 -6.31
CA ARG A 421 0.71 -22.07 -7.76
C ARG A 421 -0.27 -20.99 -8.20
N VAL A 422 0.22 -20.04 -8.96
CA VAL A 422 -0.56 -18.98 -9.60
C VAL A 422 -0.18 -18.97 -11.08
N ALA A 423 -1.17 -19.00 -11.97
CA ALA A 423 -0.95 -18.93 -13.41
C ALA A 423 -1.98 -18.02 -14.10
N GLY A 424 -1.63 -17.50 -15.27
CA GLY A 424 -2.40 -16.53 -16.03
C GLY A 424 -2.09 -15.07 -15.70
N VAL A 425 -1.22 -14.84 -14.71
CA VAL A 425 -0.68 -13.55 -14.30
C VAL A 425 0.73 -13.74 -13.75
N ASP A 426 1.56 -12.69 -13.78
CA ASP A 426 2.84 -12.70 -13.08
C ASP A 426 2.66 -12.31 -11.62
N THR A 427 3.54 -12.85 -10.77
CA THR A 427 3.60 -12.55 -9.35
C THR A 427 5.04 -12.44 -8.86
N ASN A 428 5.23 -11.83 -7.70
CA ASN A 428 6.52 -11.72 -7.03
C ASN A 428 6.94 -12.99 -6.25
N LEU A 429 6.26 -14.14 -6.38
CA LEU A 429 6.49 -15.36 -5.59
C LEU A 429 7.94 -15.86 -5.65
N GLY A 430 8.56 -15.85 -6.85
CA GLY A 430 9.97 -16.23 -7.00
C GLY A 430 10.90 -15.35 -6.17
N TRP A 431 10.65 -14.04 -6.14
CA TRP A 431 11.40 -13.08 -5.33
C TRP A 431 11.20 -13.30 -3.84
N LEU A 432 9.97 -13.53 -3.40
CA LEU A 432 9.67 -13.82 -2.00
C LEU A 432 10.42 -15.08 -1.54
N SER A 433 10.46 -16.13 -2.37
CA SER A 433 11.21 -17.34 -2.07
C SER A 433 12.71 -17.08 -1.98
N ALA A 434 13.28 -16.28 -2.89
CA ALA A 434 14.71 -15.93 -2.90
C ALA A 434 15.09 -15.12 -1.64
N LEU A 435 14.27 -14.13 -1.25
CA LEU A 435 14.48 -13.35 -0.02
C LEU A 435 14.56 -14.23 1.22
N MET A 436 13.77 -15.27 1.32
CA MET A 436 13.79 -16.20 2.46
C MET A 436 15.07 -17.06 2.56
N GLY A 437 15.88 -17.06 1.51
CA GLY A 437 17.22 -17.71 1.51
C GLY A 437 18.37 -16.80 1.93
N GLU A 438 18.15 -15.50 2.09
CA GLU A 438 19.19 -14.53 2.38
C GLU A 438 19.57 -14.55 3.86
N GLU A 439 20.88 -14.66 4.16
CA GLU A 439 21.39 -14.74 5.53
C GLU A 439 21.01 -13.51 6.37
N GLU A 440 21.13 -12.31 5.79
CA GLU A 440 20.80 -11.06 6.48
C GLU A 440 19.31 -10.96 6.82
N VAL A 441 18.43 -11.51 5.96
CA VAL A 441 16.99 -11.60 6.20
C VAL A 441 16.70 -12.57 7.34
N ILE A 442 17.28 -13.76 7.30
CA ILE A 442 17.12 -14.79 8.32
C ILE A 442 17.62 -14.29 9.69
N ALA A 443 18.72 -13.54 9.70
CA ALA A 443 19.31 -13.00 10.92
C ALA A 443 18.63 -11.71 11.43
N GLY A 444 17.63 -11.18 10.72
CA GLY A 444 16.96 -9.92 11.08
C GLY A 444 17.87 -8.69 10.99
N ARG A 445 18.85 -8.69 10.09
CA ARG A 445 19.79 -7.58 9.86
C ARG A 445 19.52 -6.81 8.57
N ALA A 446 18.53 -7.22 7.79
CA ALA A 446 18.14 -6.52 6.58
C ALA A 446 17.68 -5.09 6.90
N THR A 447 18.10 -4.13 6.08
CA THR A 447 17.70 -2.73 6.18
C THR A 447 16.60 -2.40 5.18
N THR A 448 15.98 -1.23 5.30
CA THR A 448 14.92 -0.77 4.38
C THR A 448 15.39 -0.64 2.92
N ARG A 449 16.70 -0.63 2.68
CA ARG A 449 17.30 -0.59 1.34
C ARG A 449 17.79 -1.94 0.83
N PHE A 450 17.59 -3.02 1.61
CA PHE A 450 18.14 -4.33 1.29
C PHE A 450 17.72 -4.82 -0.11
N ILE A 451 16.44 -4.75 -0.44
CA ILE A 451 15.92 -5.21 -1.73
C ILE A 451 16.53 -4.41 -2.88
N GLU A 452 16.59 -3.08 -2.75
CA GLU A 452 17.16 -2.20 -3.80
C GLU A 452 18.65 -2.48 -4.04
N THR A 453 19.42 -2.65 -2.96
CA THR A 453 20.87 -2.88 -3.06
C THR A 453 21.25 -4.28 -3.56
N HIS A 454 20.32 -5.25 -3.49
CA HIS A 454 20.55 -6.64 -3.89
C HIS A 454 19.64 -7.08 -5.06
N ALA A 455 18.99 -6.16 -5.76
CA ALA A 455 17.98 -6.44 -6.78
C ALA A 455 18.46 -7.44 -7.84
N ALA A 456 19.63 -7.23 -8.44
CA ALA A 456 20.18 -8.11 -9.49
C ALA A 456 20.43 -9.54 -8.98
N ARG A 457 20.97 -9.70 -7.77
CA ARG A 457 21.21 -11.02 -7.15
C ARG A 457 19.89 -11.73 -6.86
N LEU A 458 18.93 -11.01 -6.29
CA LEU A 458 17.61 -11.55 -5.98
C LEU A 458 16.86 -11.95 -7.26
N PHE A 459 16.97 -11.17 -8.34
CA PHE A 459 16.39 -11.51 -9.63
C PHE A 459 16.96 -12.83 -10.18
N ALA A 460 18.28 -12.99 -10.17
CA ALA A 460 18.92 -14.22 -10.62
C ALA A 460 18.49 -15.44 -9.77
N ALA A 461 18.38 -15.27 -8.44
CA ALA A 461 17.90 -16.30 -7.55
C ALA A 461 16.42 -16.61 -7.75
N ALA A 462 15.59 -15.61 -7.99
CA ALA A 462 14.16 -15.77 -8.22
C ALA A 462 13.84 -16.66 -9.43
N ALA A 463 14.61 -16.54 -10.51
CA ALA A 463 14.47 -17.38 -11.69
C ALA A 463 14.66 -18.90 -11.39
N ALA A 464 15.54 -19.22 -10.44
CA ALA A 464 15.74 -20.60 -9.98
C ALA A 464 14.63 -21.09 -9.04
N HIS A 465 13.82 -20.18 -8.50
CA HIS A 465 12.74 -20.45 -7.56
C HIS A 465 11.35 -20.29 -8.18
N ALA A 466 11.27 -20.03 -9.49
CA ALA A 466 9.98 -19.95 -10.18
C ALA A 466 9.17 -21.24 -9.94
N PRO A 467 7.87 -21.13 -9.64
CA PRO A 467 7.05 -22.32 -9.52
C PRO A 467 7.10 -23.12 -10.84
N PRO A 468 7.06 -24.46 -10.78
CA PRO A 468 7.04 -25.28 -11.99
C PRO A 468 5.86 -24.84 -12.86
N GLU A 469 6.10 -24.76 -14.18
CA GLU A 469 5.05 -24.38 -15.13
C GLU A 469 3.78 -25.19 -14.87
N ALA A 470 2.66 -24.49 -14.73
CA ALA A 470 1.37 -25.15 -14.60
C ALA A 470 1.12 -25.93 -15.89
N PRO A 471 0.60 -27.18 -15.83
CA PRO A 471 0.16 -27.86 -17.05
C PRO A 471 -0.81 -26.92 -17.78
N GLU A 472 -0.63 -26.79 -19.10
CA GLU A 472 -1.48 -25.97 -19.96
C GLU A 472 -2.95 -26.17 -19.57
N ALA A 473 -3.63 -25.09 -19.25
CA ALA A 473 -5.04 -25.15 -18.86
C ALA A 473 -5.84 -25.74 -20.05
N VAL A 474 -6.42 -26.90 -19.84
CA VAL A 474 -7.37 -27.47 -20.78
C VAL A 474 -8.60 -26.59 -20.83
N GLY A 475 -8.75 -25.82 -21.89
CA GLY A 475 -9.89 -24.96 -22.16
C GLY A 475 -9.60 -23.47 -22.07
N ALA A 476 -9.15 -22.89 -23.16
CA ALA A 476 -9.23 -21.45 -23.35
C ALA A 476 -10.72 -21.05 -23.26
N GLY A 477 -11.05 -20.32 -22.16
CA GLY A 477 -12.30 -19.59 -22.09
C GLY A 477 -12.40 -18.55 -23.21
N PRO A 478 -13.55 -17.95 -23.47
CA PRO A 478 -13.77 -17.11 -24.62
C PRO A 478 -12.67 -16.05 -24.75
N SER A 479 -12.05 -16.06 -25.93
CA SER A 479 -11.10 -15.06 -26.42
C SER A 479 -11.58 -13.65 -26.09
N ALA A 480 -10.63 -12.75 -25.77
CA ALA A 480 -10.88 -11.33 -25.65
C ALA A 480 -11.83 -10.82 -26.76
N PRO A 481 -12.70 -9.84 -26.48
CA PRO A 481 -13.60 -9.30 -27.49
C PRO A 481 -12.79 -8.96 -28.74
N ALA A 482 -13.23 -9.43 -29.90
CA ALA A 482 -12.54 -9.26 -31.17
C ALA A 482 -12.26 -7.77 -31.38
N GLN A 483 -10.99 -7.40 -31.48
CA GLN A 483 -10.59 -6.04 -31.79
C GLN A 483 -11.18 -5.65 -33.16
N ALA A 484 -11.67 -4.43 -33.26
CA ALA A 484 -12.12 -3.92 -34.55
C ALA A 484 -10.96 -3.98 -35.57
N PRO A 485 -11.22 -4.39 -36.84
CA PRO A 485 -10.17 -4.53 -37.83
C PRO A 485 -9.46 -3.19 -38.07
N PRO A 486 -8.20 -3.21 -38.53
CA PRO A 486 -7.46 -2.00 -38.89
C PRO A 486 -8.28 -1.07 -39.79
N PRO A 487 -8.22 0.26 -39.62
CA PRO A 487 -9.03 1.22 -40.38
C PRO A 487 -8.63 1.31 -41.87
N GLY A 488 -7.51 0.71 -42.27
CA GLY A 488 -7.04 0.68 -43.66
C GLY A 488 -5.77 -0.16 -43.86
N PRO A 489 -5.39 -0.46 -45.11
CA PRO A 489 -4.16 -1.17 -45.41
C PRO A 489 -2.96 -0.31 -44.98
N GLY A 490 -2.03 -0.89 -44.22
CA GLY A 490 -0.83 -0.20 -43.73
C GLY A 490 -1.03 0.59 -42.42
N ALA A 491 -2.23 0.63 -41.85
CA ALA A 491 -2.47 1.23 -40.54
C ALA A 491 -1.72 0.47 -39.43
N LEU A 492 -0.97 1.20 -38.62
CA LEU A 492 -0.19 0.68 -37.50
C LEU A 492 -0.97 0.87 -36.19
N GLY A 493 -1.28 -0.21 -35.51
CA GLY A 493 -1.90 -0.16 -34.19
C GLY A 493 -0.86 0.13 -33.10
N VAL A 494 -1.13 1.11 -32.26
CA VAL A 494 -0.33 1.38 -31.05
C VAL A 494 -0.92 0.56 -29.91
N PRO A 495 -0.20 -0.45 -29.41
CA PRO A 495 -0.73 -1.35 -28.40
C PRO A 495 -0.71 -0.70 -27.00
N ALA A 496 -1.61 -1.15 -26.14
CA ALA A 496 -1.51 -0.92 -24.70
C ALA A 496 -0.22 -1.61 -24.19
N PRO A 497 0.65 -0.91 -23.46
CA PRO A 497 1.90 -1.48 -22.93
C PRO A 497 1.67 -2.49 -21.81
N LEU A 498 0.47 -2.53 -21.25
CA LEU A 498 0.02 -3.43 -20.19
C LEU A 498 -1.50 -3.30 -20.02
N ARG A 499 -2.11 -4.20 -19.24
CA ARG A 499 -3.51 -4.05 -18.84
C ARG A 499 -3.67 -2.90 -17.86
N GLY A 500 -4.47 -1.89 -18.22
CA GLY A 500 -4.68 -0.70 -17.41
C GLY A 500 -5.97 0.04 -17.72
N SER A 501 -6.36 0.96 -16.85
CA SER A 501 -7.46 1.90 -17.11
C SER A 501 -6.93 3.10 -17.91
N ILE A 502 -7.65 3.52 -18.95
CA ILE A 502 -7.30 4.72 -19.72
C ILE A 502 -7.50 5.96 -18.84
N ALA A 503 -6.41 6.58 -18.43
CA ALA A 503 -6.43 7.79 -17.60
C ALA A 503 -6.58 9.06 -18.46
N LEU A 504 -5.84 9.13 -19.58
CA LEU A 504 -5.82 10.31 -20.44
C LEU A 504 -5.58 9.90 -21.90
N ILE A 505 -6.22 10.58 -22.82
CA ILE A 505 -5.95 10.52 -24.27
C ILE A 505 -5.37 11.87 -24.68
N GLU A 506 -4.13 11.87 -25.16
CA GLU A 506 -3.35 13.09 -25.43
C GLU A 506 -3.40 13.51 -26.89
N VAL A 507 -4.13 12.79 -27.73
CA VAL A 507 -4.25 13.04 -29.17
C VAL A 507 -5.69 12.98 -29.66
N ALA A 508 -5.96 13.61 -30.80
CA ALA A 508 -7.23 13.55 -31.51
C ALA A 508 -7.04 12.89 -32.90
N VAL A 509 -8.14 12.39 -33.47
CA VAL A 509 -8.15 11.86 -34.84
C VAL A 509 -7.76 12.97 -35.82
N GLY A 510 -6.77 12.70 -36.67
CA GLY A 510 -6.19 13.66 -37.62
C GLY A 510 -4.88 14.30 -37.17
N ASP A 511 -4.51 14.18 -35.90
CA ASP A 511 -3.24 14.72 -35.39
C ASP A 511 -2.04 14.04 -36.03
N VAL A 512 -0.97 14.81 -36.21
CA VAL A 512 0.35 14.32 -36.66
C VAL A 512 1.23 14.12 -35.43
N VAL A 513 1.72 12.92 -35.24
CA VAL A 513 2.52 12.51 -34.08
C VAL A 513 3.93 12.10 -34.48
N ARG A 514 4.88 12.23 -33.55
CA ARG A 514 6.27 11.80 -33.73
C ARG A 514 6.54 10.45 -33.08
N ALA A 515 7.55 9.74 -33.54
CA ALA A 515 8.05 8.56 -32.85
C ALA A 515 8.40 8.89 -31.38
N GLY A 516 7.96 8.04 -30.45
CA GLY A 516 8.15 8.25 -29.02
C GLY A 516 7.17 9.22 -28.34
N GLN A 517 6.28 9.89 -29.10
CA GLN A 517 5.26 10.76 -28.51
C GLN A 517 4.22 9.94 -27.76
N SER A 518 3.87 10.36 -26.52
CA SER A 518 2.77 9.78 -25.75
C SER A 518 1.44 10.07 -26.42
N LEU A 519 0.60 9.06 -26.57
CA LEU A 519 -0.71 9.15 -27.24
C LEU A 519 -1.86 8.89 -26.26
N VAL A 520 -1.66 7.91 -25.39
CA VAL A 520 -2.64 7.50 -24.37
C VAL A 520 -1.87 7.17 -23.11
N VAL A 521 -2.36 7.66 -21.97
CA VAL A 521 -1.81 7.31 -20.66
C VAL A 521 -2.73 6.32 -19.99
N LEU A 522 -2.20 5.15 -19.65
CA LEU A 522 -2.89 4.13 -18.87
C LEU A 522 -2.50 4.28 -17.40
N GLU A 523 -3.43 4.06 -16.50
CA GLU A 523 -3.18 3.91 -15.09
C GLU A 523 -3.36 2.43 -14.70
N ALA A 524 -2.32 1.87 -14.08
CA ALA A 524 -2.37 0.55 -13.47
C ALA A 524 -1.68 0.59 -12.11
N MET A 525 -2.35 0.11 -11.08
CA MET A 525 -1.82 0.03 -9.70
C MET A 525 -1.23 1.35 -9.19
N LYS A 526 -1.94 2.46 -9.46
CA LYS A 526 -1.55 3.85 -9.08
C LYS A 526 -0.30 4.38 -9.81
N MET A 527 0.15 3.71 -10.87
CA MET A 527 1.24 4.16 -11.74
C MET A 527 0.71 4.50 -13.13
N GLN A 528 1.31 5.51 -13.76
CA GLN A 528 0.96 5.93 -15.11
C GLN A 528 1.94 5.32 -16.12
N HIS A 529 1.39 4.77 -17.20
CA HIS A 529 2.13 4.11 -18.26
C HIS A 529 1.72 4.68 -19.62
N PRO A 530 2.58 5.44 -20.31
CA PRO A 530 2.26 5.99 -21.61
C PRO A 530 2.34 4.92 -22.71
N ALA A 531 1.31 4.85 -23.55
CA ALA A 531 1.38 4.20 -24.86
C ALA A 531 1.93 5.21 -25.86
N VAL A 532 3.11 4.94 -26.40
CA VAL A 532 3.84 5.86 -27.24
C VAL A 532 3.78 5.47 -28.72
N ALA A 533 3.83 6.45 -29.60
CA ALA A 533 3.89 6.22 -31.05
C ALA A 533 5.18 5.49 -31.42
N PRO A 534 5.13 4.33 -32.09
CA PRO A 534 6.33 3.60 -32.53
C PRO A 534 7.03 4.23 -33.73
N SER A 535 6.32 5.09 -34.48
CA SER A 535 6.84 5.86 -35.61
C SER A 535 6.10 7.18 -35.75
N ALA A 536 6.65 8.12 -36.52
CA ALA A 536 5.89 9.29 -36.93
C ALA A 536 4.72 8.91 -37.83
N GLY A 537 3.59 9.61 -37.73
CA GLY A 537 2.40 9.30 -38.48
C GLY A 537 1.21 10.21 -38.16
N ARG A 538 0.09 9.95 -38.81
CA ARG A 538 -1.20 10.63 -38.56
C ARG A 538 -2.16 9.69 -37.84
N VAL A 539 -2.85 10.19 -36.83
CA VAL A 539 -3.88 9.45 -36.07
C VAL A 539 -5.10 9.22 -36.97
N LEU A 540 -5.38 7.94 -37.27
CA LEU A 540 -6.54 7.53 -38.08
C LEU A 540 -7.77 7.25 -37.24
N ARG A 541 -7.60 6.58 -36.11
CA ARG A 541 -8.67 6.16 -35.23
C ARG A 541 -8.17 5.98 -33.79
N ILE A 542 -9.02 6.25 -32.83
CA ILE A 542 -8.78 6.03 -31.42
C ILE A 542 -9.83 5.03 -30.93
N ASP A 543 -9.37 3.86 -30.47
CA ASP A 543 -10.20 2.79 -29.94
C ASP A 543 -10.19 2.75 -28.40
N ALA A 544 -9.77 3.83 -27.78
CA ALA A 544 -9.69 4.02 -26.34
C ALA A 544 -10.67 5.10 -25.86
N ALA A 545 -11.22 4.92 -24.67
CA ALA A 545 -12.03 5.96 -24.00
C ALA A 545 -11.57 6.13 -22.54
N PRO A 546 -11.54 7.36 -21.99
CA PRO A 546 -11.19 7.59 -20.59
C PRO A 546 -12.05 6.73 -19.64
N GLY A 547 -11.41 6.11 -18.64
CA GLY A 547 -12.02 5.19 -17.69
C GLY A 547 -12.30 3.77 -18.22
N GLN A 548 -12.05 3.50 -19.50
CA GLN A 548 -12.11 2.14 -20.06
C GLN A 548 -10.88 1.33 -19.65
N THR A 549 -11.06 0.04 -19.37
CA THR A 549 -9.92 -0.89 -19.19
C THR A 549 -9.48 -1.40 -20.56
N ALA A 550 -8.19 -1.27 -20.86
CA ALA A 550 -7.54 -1.87 -22.00
C ALA A 550 -6.77 -3.12 -21.55
N GLU A 551 -6.84 -4.18 -22.37
CA GLU A 551 -6.02 -5.39 -22.17
C GLU A 551 -4.62 -5.16 -22.73
N ASP A 552 -3.62 -5.87 -22.21
CA ASP A 552 -2.25 -5.85 -22.72
C ASP A 552 -2.21 -6.20 -24.20
N GLY A 553 -1.48 -5.39 -24.99
CA GLY A 553 -1.40 -5.55 -26.45
C GLY A 553 -2.64 -5.09 -27.23
N ALA A 554 -3.72 -4.65 -26.57
CA ALA A 554 -4.90 -4.11 -27.26
C ALA A 554 -4.54 -2.84 -28.04
N ALA A 555 -4.92 -2.72 -29.31
CA ALA A 555 -4.69 -1.49 -30.09
C ALA A 555 -5.56 -0.35 -29.53
N LEU A 556 -4.89 0.73 -29.12
CA LEU A 556 -5.52 1.92 -28.53
C LEU A 556 -5.71 3.04 -29.55
N VAL A 557 -4.72 3.21 -30.41
CA VAL A 557 -4.68 4.25 -31.45
C VAL A 557 -4.16 3.61 -32.74
N TRP A 558 -4.75 3.99 -33.86
CA TRP A 558 -4.29 3.59 -35.18
C TRP A 558 -3.62 4.75 -35.88
N LEU A 559 -2.40 4.52 -36.38
CA LEU A 559 -1.59 5.49 -37.09
C LEU A 559 -1.46 5.12 -38.58
N GLU A 560 -1.47 6.12 -39.44
CA GLU A 560 -0.93 6.05 -40.78
C GLU A 560 0.54 6.46 -40.71
N PRO A 561 1.51 5.52 -40.87
CA PRO A 561 2.93 5.87 -40.80
C PRO A 561 3.31 6.88 -41.87
N SER A 562 4.11 7.88 -41.51
CA SER A 562 4.67 8.87 -42.44
C SER A 562 6.20 8.78 -42.43
N ALA A 563 6.82 8.85 -43.61
CA ALA A 563 8.28 8.94 -43.73
C ALA A 563 8.84 10.32 -43.41
N ASP A 564 7.98 11.35 -43.33
CA ASP A 564 8.37 12.69 -42.93
C ASP A 564 8.47 12.78 -41.40
N GLU A 565 9.66 13.01 -40.90
CA GLU A 565 9.89 13.59 -39.58
C GLU A 565 9.15 14.94 -39.56
N GLY A 566 8.00 15.01 -38.89
CA GLY A 566 7.16 16.22 -38.83
C GLY A 566 7.94 17.48 -38.50
N PRO A 567 7.40 18.69 -38.74
CA PRO A 567 8.12 19.93 -38.82
C PRO A 567 9.13 20.13 -37.69
N ALA A 568 10.36 20.45 -38.09
CA ALA A 568 11.44 20.78 -37.21
C ALA A 568 11.05 21.98 -36.33
N GLU A 569 11.39 21.84 -35.05
CA GLU A 569 11.55 22.87 -34.02
C GLU A 569 10.58 24.07 -34.06
N LEU A 570 9.62 24.05 -33.15
CA LEU A 570 9.22 25.29 -32.51
C LEU A 570 10.31 25.67 -31.49
N SER A 571 11.29 26.46 -31.96
CA SER A 571 12.13 27.33 -31.15
C SER A 571 11.25 28.47 -30.59
N GLY A 572 10.37 28.16 -29.71
CA GLY A 572 9.59 29.07 -28.90
C GLY A 572 9.77 28.65 -27.47
N GLY A 573 10.38 29.48 -26.64
CA GLY A 573 10.57 29.24 -25.23
C GLY A 573 9.24 28.76 -24.62
N VAL A 574 9.30 27.68 -23.89
CA VAL A 574 8.16 27.19 -23.10
C VAL A 574 7.81 28.30 -22.12
N ASP A 575 6.69 28.97 -22.35
CA ASP A 575 6.11 29.90 -21.41
C ASP A 575 5.60 29.09 -20.20
N LEU A 576 6.43 28.99 -19.18
CA LEU A 576 6.16 28.25 -17.94
C LEU A 576 5.04 28.87 -17.10
N ASP A 577 4.60 30.08 -17.44
CA ASP A 577 3.51 30.79 -16.75
C ASP A 577 2.13 30.51 -17.38
N ARG A 578 2.10 29.80 -18.49
CA ARG A 578 0.84 29.45 -19.15
C ARG A 578 0.21 28.22 -18.47
N VAL A 579 -0.68 28.48 -17.54
CA VAL A 579 -1.53 27.43 -16.94
C VAL A 579 -2.36 26.78 -18.06
N ARG A 580 -2.31 25.47 -18.17
CA ARG A 580 -3.13 24.72 -19.14
C ARG A 580 -4.61 25.01 -18.93
N PRO A 581 -5.42 25.15 -20.00
CA PRO A 581 -6.84 25.53 -19.90
C PRO A 581 -7.69 24.58 -19.05
N ASP A 582 -7.31 23.30 -18.95
CA ASP A 582 -7.96 22.28 -18.15
C ASP A 582 -7.68 22.40 -16.64
N LEU A 583 -6.67 23.18 -16.24
CA LEU A 583 -6.32 23.47 -14.85
C LEU A 583 -6.90 24.82 -14.36
N GLN A 584 -7.52 25.60 -15.23
CA GLN A 584 -8.15 26.88 -14.85
C GLN A 584 -9.58 26.70 -14.28
N ALA A 585 -10.13 25.51 -14.32
CA ALA A 585 -11.51 25.20 -13.89
C ALA A 585 -11.60 24.51 -12.51
N PHE A 586 -10.47 24.41 -11.78
CA PHE A 586 -10.43 23.86 -10.42
C PHE A 586 -9.85 24.85 -9.42
#